data_ad8b489b4b279223d8716706c5ac8842
#
_entry.id   ad8b489b4b279223d8716706c5ac8842
#
_cell.length_a   1.000
_cell.length_b   1.000
_cell.length_c   1.000
_cell.angle_alpha   90.00
_cell.angle_beta   90.00
_cell.angle_gamma   90.00
#
_symmetry.space_group_name_H-M   'P 1'
#
loop_
_entity.id
_entity.type
_entity.pdbx_description
1 polymer ?
#
loop_
_entity_poly.entity_id
_entity_poly.type
_entity_poly.pdbx_seq_one_letter_code
_entity_poly.pdbx_strand_id
1 'polypeptide(L)'
;MPGPDREPGRAVALRWPGDPRRAGPGGGEATLASIRRGVSERLAELIRSDPEWAEQAADVGLVDRSWLEHPAEQPFRTAPPVEMVQRFLERTTERRPSMLASVGLSALQGLSLGRGEVADEAPTQPVTVMFTDLEGFTRFTATHGDDAAAHLVADHQRLMGPIVRSRGGRIVKRLGDGLMLTFPAPEAAVLAALELVDAVQEPLRLRVGIHLGDAVVTRDDVLGHVVNVAARITEEAAGGVVLASVDVREAVVPMAGVRFGRARRTRLKGVEPMSLVRVEPAT
;
A
#
# COMPACT_ATOMS: atom_id res chain seq x y z
N MET A 1 58.59 -59.84 -9.29
CA MET A 1 58.36 -58.92 -8.12
C MET A 1 57.23 -58.00 -8.48
N PRO A 2 55.99 -58.23 -7.99
CA PRO A 2 54.88 -57.26 -8.17
C PRO A 2 54.95 -56.26 -7.04
N GLY A 3 54.73 -54.95 -7.38
CA GLY A 3 54.62 -53.85 -6.45
C GLY A 3 53.19 -53.73 -5.85
N PRO A 4 53.02 -53.07 -4.73
CA PRO A 4 51.84 -53.18 -3.90
C PRO A 4 50.61 -52.31 -4.39
N ASP A 5 49.49 -52.91 -4.15
CA ASP A 5 48.14 -52.37 -4.36
C ASP A 5 47.94 -50.97 -3.73
N ARG A 6 47.41 -50.07 -4.54
CA ARG A 6 46.83 -48.79 -4.02
C ARG A 6 45.33 -48.99 -3.79
N GLU A 7 44.92 -48.95 -2.56
CA GLU A 7 43.53 -48.86 -2.18
C GLU A 7 42.87 -47.56 -2.72
N PRO A 8 41.62 -47.59 -3.18
CA PRO A 8 40.91 -46.40 -3.57
C PRO A 8 40.41 -45.63 -2.33
N GLY A 9 40.78 -44.35 -2.26
CA GLY A 9 40.43 -43.43 -1.19
C GLY A 9 38.94 -43.34 -0.93
N ARG A 10 38.55 -43.47 0.32
CA ARG A 10 37.20 -43.17 0.83
C ARG A 10 36.85 -41.73 0.51
N ALA A 11 35.88 -41.54 -0.35
CA ALA A 11 35.21 -40.25 -0.52
C ALA A 11 34.44 -39.89 0.78
N VAL A 12 34.87 -38.84 1.45
CA VAL A 12 34.17 -38.24 2.56
C VAL A 12 32.98 -37.51 1.94
N ALA A 13 31.78 -38.09 2.09
CA ALA A 13 30.52 -37.47 1.72
C ALA A 13 30.29 -36.30 2.66
N LEU A 14 30.45 -35.08 2.17
CA LEU A 14 29.97 -33.86 2.83
C LEU A 14 28.46 -33.97 2.99
N ARG A 15 28.02 -34.10 4.24
CA ARG A 15 26.65 -34.17 4.65
C ARG A 15 26.08 -32.74 4.65
N TRP A 16 25.27 -32.40 3.67
CA TRP A 16 24.46 -31.20 3.69
C TRP A 16 23.29 -31.40 4.68
N PRO A 17 23.01 -30.47 5.60
CA PRO A 17 21.81 -30.50 6.40
C PRO A 17 20.65 -30.02 5.54
N GLY A 18 19.79 -30.96 5.10
CA GLY A 18 18.59 -30.65 4.33
C GLY A 18 18.30 -31.67 3.22
N ASP A 19 18.16 -32.94 3.55
CA ASP A 19 17.59 -33.92 2.60
C ASP A 19 16.07 -33.75 2.55
N PRO A 20 15.48 -33.30 1.42
CA PRO A 20 14.04 -33.03 1.31
C PRO A 20 13.15 -34.30 1.38
N ARG A 21 13.73 -35.49 1.52
CA ARG A 21 12.98 -36.76 1.56
C ARG A 21 12.53 -37.18 2.95
N ARG A 22 12.68 -36.33 3.98
CA ARG A 22 12.19 -36.57 5.35
C ARG A 22 11.11 -35.61 5.83
N ALA A 23 10.53 -34.81 4.98
CA ALA A 23 9.31 -34.05 5.34
C ALA A 23 8.10 -34.99 5.15
N GLY A 24 7.59 -35.50 6.25
CA GLY A 24 6.29 -36.19 6.27
C GLY A 24 5.17 -35.18 5.90
N PRO A 25 3.98 -35.67 5.47
CA PRO A 25 2.90 -34.84 4.92
C PRO A 25 2.26 -33.82 5.90
N GLY A 26 2.77 -33.64 7.12
CA GLY A 26 2.25 -32.69 8.11
C GLY A 26 3.01 -31.38 8.24
N GLY A 27 4.18 -31.22 7.61
CA GLY A 27 5.01 -30.01 7.77
C GLY A 27 4.48 -28.79 7.02
N GLY A 28 3.86 -28.99 5.86
CA GLY A 28 3.35 -27.90 5.02
C GLY A 28 2.07 -27.26 5.59
N GLU A 29 1.18 -28.04 6.17
CA GLU A 29 -0.07 -27.52 6.75
C GLU A 29 0.17 -26.71 8.03
N ALA A 30 1.12 -27.12 8.87
CA ALA A 30 1.49 -26.37 10.07
C ALA A 30 2.13 -25.01 9.73
N THR A 31 2.93 -24.93 8.65
CA THR A 31 3.55 -23.69 8.18
C THR A 31 2.52 -22.74 7.57
N LEU A 32 1.59 -23.24 6.76
CA LEU A 32 0.50 -22.45 6.20
C LEU A 32 -0.45 -21.93 7.29
N ALA A 33 -0.70 -22.70 8.33
CA ALA A 33 -1.54 -22.27 9.46
C ALA A 33 -0.86 -21.15 10.26
N SER A 34 0.47 -21.18 10.44
CA SER A 34 1.21 -20.15 11.14
C SER A 34 1.27 -18.84 10.33
N ILE A 35 1.45 -18.92 9.02
CA ILE A 35 1.44 -17.76 8.11
C ILE A 35 0.05 -17.12 8.06
N ARG A 36 -1.01 -17.92 7.91
CA ARG A 36 -2.40 -17.44 7.96
C ARG A 36 -2.70 -16.73 9.27
N ARG A 37 -2.23 -17.25 10.39
CA ARG A 37 -2.40 -16.64 11.70
C ARG A 37 -1.70 -15.27 11.77
N GLY A 38 -0.45 -15.18 11.38
CA GLY A 38 0.30 -13.91 11.38
C GLY A 38 -0.29 -12.84 10.44
N VAL A 39 -0.82 -13.22 9.30
CA VAL A 39 -1.51 -12.30 8.38
C VAL A 39 -2.85 -11.85 8.97
N SER A 40 -3.64 -12.76 9.55
CA SER A 40 -4.91 -12.43 10.20
C SER A 40 -4.72 -11.49 11.39
N GLU A 41 -3.70 -11.70 12.22
CA GLU A 41 -3.35 -10.83 13.35
C GLU A 41 -2.97 -9.42 12.89
N ARG A 42 -2.09 -9.29 11.90
CA ARG A 42 -1.68 -7.99 11.34
C ARG A 42 -2.84 -7.24 10.69
N LEU A 43 -3.71 -7.96 10.01
CA LEU A 43 -4.90 -7.39 9.38
C LEU A 43 -5.89 -6.89 10.43
N ALA A 44 -6.14 -7.67 11.49
CA ALA A 44 -6.98 -7.26 12.60
C ALA A 44 -6.39 -6.06 13.36
N GLU A 45 -5.08 -5.98 13.49
CA GLU A 45 -4.38 -4.84 14.07
C GLU A 45 -4.54 -3.57 13.21
N LEU A 46 -4.40 -3.71 11.89
CA LEU A 46 -4.63 -2.63 10.94
C LEU A 46 -6.07 -2.10 11.02
N ILE A 47 -7.05 -2.99 11.07
CA ILE A 47 -8.47 -2.63 11.19
C ILE A 47 -8.74 -1.95 12.54
N ARG A 48 -8.20 -2.47 13.63
CA ARG A 48 -8.34 -1.89 14.98
C ARG A 48 -7.64 -0.54 15.14
N SER A 49 -6.63 -0.24 14.32
CA SER A 49 -5.96 1.06 14.33
C SER A 49 -6.85 2.23 13.91
N ASP A 50 -7.97 1.95 13.24
CA ASP A 50 -9.01 2.91 12.89
C ASP A 50 -10.37 2.45 13.46
N PRO A 51 -10.73 2.86 14.69
CA PRO A 51 -11.96 2.42 15.35
C PRO A 51 -13.24 2.73 14.57
N GLU A 52 -13.31 3.87 13.87
CA GLU A 52 -14.47 4.24 13.05
C GLU A 52 -14.61 3.29 11.85
N TRP A 53 -13.48 2.94 11.22
CA TRP A 53 -13.49 1.99 10.12
C TRP A 53 -13.79 0.57 10.60
N ALA A 54 -13.27 0.16 11.77
CA ALA A 54 -13.55 -1.15 12.36
C ALA A 54 -15.05 -1.32 12.66
N GLU A 55 -15.69 -0.29 13.20
CA GLU A 55 -17.13 -0.29 13.48
C GLU A 55 -17.96 -0.34 12.19
N GLN A 56 -17.60 0.45 11.19
CA GLN A 56 -18.27 0.45 9.89
C GLN A 56 -18.10 -0.89 9.16
N ALA A 57 -16.91 -1.48 9.18
CA ALA A 57 -16.62 -2.77 8.57
C ALA A 57 -17.42 -3.91 9.23
N ALA A 58 -17.60 -3.84 10.56
CA ALA A 58 -18.42 -4.79 11.31
C ALA A 58 -19.92 -4.60 11.02
N ASP A 59 -20.39 -3.37 10.94
CA ASP A 59 -21.80 -3.06 10.71
C ASP A 59 -22.29 -3.43 9.30
N VAL A 60 -21.42 -3.37 8.30
CA VAL A 60 -21.74 -3.85 6.93
C VAL A 60 -21.47 -5.33 6.72
N GLY A 61 -21.00 -6.04 7.76
CA GLY A 61 -20.69 -7.47 7.68
C GLY A 61 -19.43 -7.82 6.89
N LEU A 62 -18.56 -6.85 6.69
CA LEU A 62 -17.24 -7.03 6.06
C LEU A 62 -16.32 -7.84 6.94
N VAL A 63 -16.43 -7.64 8.25
CA VAL A 63 -15.63 -8.31 9.28
C VAL A 63 -16.52 -8.68 10.43
N ASP A 64 -16.38 -9.89 10.94
CA ASP A 64 -17.08 -10.31 12.16
C ASP A 64 -16.38 -9.69 13.38
N ARG A 65 -17.15 -9.09 14.30
CA ARG A 65 -16.62 -8.50 15.53
C ARG A 65 -15.84 -9.51 16.37
N SER A 66 -16.31 -10.76 16.40
CA SER A 66 -15.62 -11.84 17.10
C SER A 66 -14.27 -12.19 16.46
N TRP A 67 -14.16 -12.06 15.14
CA TRP A 67 -12.89 -12.21 14.44
C TRP A 67 -11.92 -11.07 14.74
N LEU A 68 -12.39 -9.84 14.86
CA LEU A 68 -11.54 -8.70 15.26
C LEU A 68 -10.93 -8.89 16.65
N GLU A 69 -11.65 -9.57 17.56
CA GLU A 69 -11.16 -9.85 18.90
C GLU A 69 -10.20 -11.06 18.93
N HIS A 70 -10.47 -12.09 18.11
CA HIS A 70 -9.73 -13.35 18.11
C HIS A 70 -9.31 -13.79 16.69
N PRO A 71 -8.47 -13.01 15.98
CA PRO A 71 -8.15 -13.23 14.56
C PRO A 71 -7.36 -14.51 14.29
N ALA A 72 -6.71 -15.08 15.31
CA ALA A 72 -5.93 -16.31 15.20
C ALA A 72 -6.78 -17.58 15.36
N GLU A 73 -7.95 -17.48 15.99
CA GLU A 73 -8.77 -18.62 16.39
C GLU A 73 -9.94 -18.88 15.45
N GLN A 74 -10.37 -17.86 14.69
CA GLN A 74 -11.52 -17.95 13.81
C GLN A 74 -11.13 -17.78 12.33
N PRO A 75 -11.73 -18.58 11.42
CA PRO A 75 -11.53 -18.37 10.00
C PRO A 75 -12.16 -17.04 9.58
N PHE A 76 -11.42 -16.24 8.80
CA PHE A 76 -11.94 -15.03 8.20
C PHE A 76 -13.13 -15.36 7.28
N ARG A 77 -14.30 -14.86 7.59
CA ARG A 77 -15.54 -15.02 6.80
C ARG A 77 -16.01 -13.66 6.32
N THR A 78 -16.16 -13.52 5.01
CA THR A 78 -16.74 -12.33 4.37
C THR A 78 -18.08 -12.69 3.71
N ALA A 79 -18.99 -11.73 3.67
CA ALA A 79 -20.16 -11.83 2.80
C ALA A 79 -19.73 -11.80 1.31
N PRO A 80 -20.59 -12.22 0.36
CA PRO A 80 -20.26 -12.20 -1.07
C PRO A 80 -19.81 -10.80 -1.53
N PRO A 81 -18.72 -10.69 -2.30
CA PRO A 81 -18.05 -9.42 -2.61
C PRO A 81 -18.96 -8.35 -3.23
N VAL A 82 -19.91 -8.73 -4.06
CA VAL A 82 -20.77 -7.79 -4.80
C VAL A 82 -21.78 -7.10 -3.89
N GLU A 83 -22.41 -7.85 -2.96
CA GLU A 83 -23.37 -7.28 -2.02
C GLU A 83 -22.70 -6.39 -0.96
N MET A 84 -21.47 -6.71 -0.60
CA MET A 84 -20.68 -5.90 0.35
C MET A 84 -20.30 -4.56 -0.23
N VAL A 85 -19.81 -4.53 -1.48
CA VAL A 85 -19.41 -3.28 -2.15
C VAL A 85 -20.62 -2.37 -2.34
N GLN A 86 -21.78 -2.93 -2.72
CA GLN A 86 -23.00 -2.13 -2.84
C GLN A 86 -23.46 -1.55 -1.51
N ARG A 87 -23.54 -2.34 -0.44
CA ARG A 87 -23.96 -1.86 0.88
C ARG A 87 -22.95 -0.86 1.49
N PHE A 88 -21.66 -1.05 1.20
CA PHE A 88 -20.62 -0.13 1.63
C PHE A 88 -20.73 1.20 0.88
N LEU A 89 -20.92 1.18 -0.44
CA LEU A 89 -21.09 2.37 -1.26
C LEU A 89 -22.38 3.15 -0.89
N GLU A 90 -23.48 2.45 -0.64
CA GLU A 90 -24.76 3.07 -0.26
C GLU A 90 -24.72 3.80 1.10
N ARG A 91 -23.89 3.31 2.06
CA ARG A 91 -23.76 3.92 3.39
C ARG A 91 -22.61 4.92 3.52
N THR A 92 -21.63 4.86 2.63
CA THR A 92 -20.44 5.72 2.69
C THR A 92 -20.64 7.08 2.02
N THR A 93 -21.77 7.31 1.35
CA THR A 93 -22.13 8.63 0.82
C THR A 93 -22.28 9.70 1.90
N GLU A 94 -22.46 9.31 3.16
CA GLU A 94 -22.60 10.27 4.27
C GLU A 94 -21.34 10.50 5.10
N ARG A 95 -20.31 9.65 5.02
CA ARG A 95 -19.07 9.79 5.82
C ARG A 95 -17.85 9.45 4.97
N ARG A 96 -16.81 10.29 5.01
CA ARG A 96 -15.55 10.19 4.25
C ARG A 96 -14.94 8.79 4.34
N PRO A 97 -14.85 8.01 3.26
CA PRO A 97 -13.97 6.84 3.25
C PRO A 97 -12.52 7.35 3.34
N SER A 98 -11.80 6.94 4.38
CA SER A 98 -10.36 7.21 4.42
C SER A 98 -9.71 6.41 3.28
N MET A 99 -8.65 6.95 2.63
CA MET A 99 -7.89 6.23 1.60
C MET A 99 -7.44 4.84 2.09
N LEU A 100 -7.19 4.69 3.39
CA LEU A 100 -6.84 3.42 4.03
C LEU A 100 -7.98 2.41 4.03
N ALA A 101 -9.23 2.85 4.11
CA ALA A 101 -10.38 1.94 3.99
C ALA A 101 -10.40 1.28 2.61
N SER A 102 -10.11 2.04 1.54
CA SER A 102 -10.04 1.53 0.16
C SER A 102 -8.84 0.59 -0.04
N VAL A 103 -7.68 0.90 0.56
CA VAL A 103 -6.48 0.04 0.52
C VAL A 103 -6.71 -1.24 1.33
N GLY A 104 -7.30 -1.14 2.52
CA GLY A 104 -7.63 -2.29 3.37
C GLY A 104 -8.65 -3.22 2.71
N LEU A 105 -9.67 -2.67 2.05
CA LEU A 105 -10.67 -3.45 1.32
C LEU A 105 -10.05 -4.25 0.16
N SER A 106 -9.11 -3.66 -0.57
CA SER A 106 -8.41 -4.35 -1.67
C SER A 106 -7.49 -5.46 -1.17
N ALA A 107 -6.82 -5.28 -0.03
CA ALA A 107 -6.02 -6.33 0.60
C ALA A 107 -6.90 -7.50 1.08
N LEU A 108 -8.09 -7.20 1.64
CA LEU A 108 -9.08 -8.19 2.04
C LEU A 108 -9.65 -8.98 0.85
N GLN A 109 -9.93 -8.31 -0.26
CA GLN A 109 -10.40 -8.95 -1.49
C GLN A 109 -9.35 -9.89 -2.09
N GLY A 110 -8.07 -9.52 -2.07
CA GLY A 110 -6.97 -10.39 -2.50
C GLY A 110 -6.87 -11.67 -1.68
N LEU A 111 -7.10 -11.60 -0.37
CA LEU A 111 -7.09 -12.75 0.54
C LEU A 111 -8.33 -13.64 0.39
N SER A 112 -9.52 -13.07 0.12
CA SER A 112 -10.80 -13.81 0.03
C SER A 112 -10.96 -14.57 -1.29
N LEU A 113 -10.36 -14.11 -2.39
CA LEU A 113 -10.49 -14.73 -3.71
C LEU A 113 -9.63 -16.00 -3.90
N GLY A 114 -8.90 -16.46 -2.88
CA GLY A 114 -8.16 -17.73 -2.93
C GLY A 114 -7.12 -17.85 -4.05
N ARG A 115 -6.83 -16.78 -4.77
CA ARG A 115 -5.77 -16.66 -5.77
C ARG A 115 -4.46 -16.12 -5.19
N GLY A 116 -4.28 -16.27 -3.89
CA GLY A 116 -2.99 -16.04 -3.27
C GLY A 116 -2.17 -17.32 -3.34
N GLU A 117 -1.40 -17.53 -4.39
CA GLU A 117 -0.03 -17.91 -4.13
C GLU A 117 0.54 -16.76 -3.29
N VAL A 118 0.32 -16.82 -1.98
CA VAL A 118 1.18 -16.12 -1.03
C VAL A 118 2.51 -16.82 -1.23
N ALA A 119 3.32 -16.24 -2.11
CA ALA A 119 4.69 -16.68 -2.32
C ALA A 119 5.31 -16.73 -0.93
N ASP A 120 5.70 -17.94 -0.55
CA ASP A 120 6.62 -18.17 0.53
C ASP A 120 7.79 -17.22 0.27
N GLU A 121 7.98 -16.17 1.11
CA GLU A 121 9.02 -15.16 0.97
C GLU A 121 9.07 -14.39 -0.37
N ALA A 122 8.01 -13.72 -0.77
CA ALA A 122 8.15 -12.68 -1.79
C ALA A 122 9.14 -11.62 -1.24
N PRO A 123 10.31 -11.43 -1.87
CA PRO A 123 11.32 -10.54 -1.33
C PRO A 123 10.75 -9.11 -1.27
N THR A 124 10.90 -8.48 -0.12
CA THR A 124 10.64 -7.04 -0.01
C THR A 124 11.70 -6.29 -0.80
N GLN A 125 11.31 -5.22 -1.46
CA GLN A 125 12.22 -4.34 -2.17
C GLN A 125 11.90 -2.88 -1.86
N PRO A 126 12.91 -2.00 -1.89
CA PRO A 126 12.68 -0.57 -1.76
C PRO A 126 11.75 -0.08 -2.87
N VAL A 127 10.72 0.66 -2.50
CA VAL A 127 9.78 1.26 -3.44
C VAL A 127 9.37 2.64 -2.95
N THR A 128 9.24 3.58 -3.88
CA THR A 128 8.65 4.88 -3.60
C THR A 128 7.17 4.83 -3.89
N VAL A 129 6.37 4.98 -2.84
CA VAL A 129 4.90 5.01 -2.91
C VAL A 129 4.43 6.45 -2.85
N MET A 130 3.54 6.81 -3.75
CA MET A 130 2.87 8.11 -3.78
C MET A 130 1.36 7.90 -3.76
N PHE A 131 0.68 8.68 -2.93
CA PHE A 131 -0.76 8.84 -3.03
C PHE A 131 -1.10 10.26 -3.48
N THR A 132 -2.19 10.36 -4.20
CA THR A 132 -2.78 11.63 -4.61
C THR A 132 -4.25 11.66 -4.23
N ASP A 133 -4.80 12.85 -3.98
CA ASP A 133 -6.19 13.04 -3.60
C ASP A 133 -6.64 14.46 -3.95
N LEU A 134 -7.94 14.67 -4.29
CA LEU A 134 -8.50 15.99 -4.57
C LEU A 134 -9.08 16.61 -3.29
N GLU A 135 -8.48 17.68 -2.81
CA GLU A 135 -8.99 18.37 -1.61
C GLU A 135 -10.39 18.89 -1.83
N GLY A 136 -11.33 18.44 -0.96
CA GLY A 136 -12.72 18.88 -1.00
C GLY A 136 -13.63 18.13 -1.98
N PHE A 137 -13.18 17.01 -2.56
CA PHE A 137 -13.96 16.21 -3.51
C PHE A 137 -15.34 15.79 -2.96
N THR A 138 -15.44 15.33 -1.72
CA THR A 138 -16.71 14.97 -1.09
C THR A 138 -17.71 16.13 -1.08
N ARG A 139 -17.23 17.35 -0.78
CA ARG A 139 -18.06 18.56 -0.80
C ARG A 139 -18.46 18.93 -2.24
N PHE A 140 -17.55 18.76 -3.19
CA PHE A 140 -17.82 18.97 -4.61
C PHE A 140 -18.95 18.05 -5.08
N THR A 141 -18.87 16.75 -4.78
CA THR A 141 -19.90 15.75 -5.11
C THR A 141 -21.24 16.11 -4.48
N ALA A 142 -21.26 16.47 -3.20
CA ALA A 142 -22.50 16.88 -2.52
C ALA A 142 -23.15 18.14 -3.14
N THR A 143 -22.36 19.03 -3.74
CA THR A 143 -22.85 20.29 -4.32
C THR A 143 -23.23 20.15 -5.79
N HIS A 144 -22.50 19.37 -6.57
CA HIS A 144 -22.61 19.29 -8.03
C HIS A 144 -23.20 17.97 -8.54
N GLY A 145 -23.37 16.98 -7.64
CA GLY A 145 -23.90 15.66 -7.98
C GLY A 145 -22.85 14.66 -8.49
N ASP A 146 -23.27 13.41 -8.53
CA ASP A 146 -22.38 12.28 -8.87
C ASP A 146 -21.88 12.31 -10.32
N ASP A 147 -22.71 12.74 -11.25
CA ASP A 147 -22.32 12.83 -12.66
C ASP A 147 -21.18 13.83 -12.88
N ALA A 148 -21.26 15.02 -12.26
CA ALA A 148 -20.20 16.02 -12.32
C ALA A 148 -18.92 15.51 -11.64
N ALA A 149 -19.05 14.81 -10.52
CA ALA A 149 -17.93 14.21 -9.80
C ALA A 149 -17.26 13.11 -10.64
N ALA A 150 -18.04 12.25 -11.29
CA ALA A 150 -17.51 11.19 -12.18
C ALA A 150 -16.75 11.76 -13.39
N HIS A 151 -17.26 12.83 -14.01
CA HIS A 151 -16.58 13.53 -15.08
C HIS A 151 -15.26 14.15 -14.62
N LEU A 152 -15.27 14.83 -13.46
CA LEU A 152 -14.07 15.42 -12.89
C LEU A 152 -12.99 14.36 -12.63
N VAL A 153 -13.34 13.22 -12.03
CA VAL A 153 -12.41 12.11 -11.80
C VAL A 153 -11.85 11.55 -13.11
N ALA A 154 -12.71 11.37 -14.12
CA ALA A 154 -12.26 10.86 -15.42
C ALA A 154 -11.29 11.81 -16.12
N ASP A 155 -11.55 13.12 -16.09
CA ASP A 155 -10.68 14.15 -16.66
C ASP A 155 -9.33 14.20 -15.93
N HIS A 156 -9.41 14.19 -14.61
CA HIS A 156 -8.25 14.14 -13.74
C HIS A 156 -7.35 12.92 -14.03
N GLN A 157 -7.93 11.73 -14.10
CA GLN A 157 -7.17 10.50 -14.40
C GLN A 157 -6.56 10.50 -15.80
N ARG A 158 -7.25 11.12 -16.78
CA ARG A 158 -6.71 11.29 -18.14
C ARG A 158 -5.49 12.19 -18.16
N LEU A 159 -5.50 13.27 -17.37
CA LEU A 159 -4.40 14.20 -17.26
C LEU A 159 -3.19 13.57 -16.54
N MET A 160 -3.41 12.89 -15.43
CA MET A 160 -2.35 12.35 -14.60
C MET A 160 -1.62 11.16 -15.23
N GLY A 161 -2.34 10.31 -15.98
CA GLY A 161 -1.78 9.08 -16.52
C GLY A 161 -0.51 9.25 -17.36
N PRO A 162 -0.46 10.17 -18.33
CA PRO A 162 0.73 10.47 -19.11
C PRO A 162 1.91 10.97 -18.24
N ILE A 163 1.67 11.87 -17.29
CA ILE A 163 2.70 12.43 -16.40
C ILE A 163 3.34 11.30 -15.58
N VAL A 164 2.54 10.43 -14.98
CA VAL A 164 3.05 9.30 -14.21
C VAL A 164 3.94 8.38 -15.07
N ARG A 165 3.45 8.01 -16.26
CA ARG A 165 4.19 7.10 -17.16
C ARG A 165 5.47 7.73 -17.72
N SER A 166 5.48 9.04 -18.04
CA SER A 166 6.67 9.73 -18.55
C SER A 166 7.82 9.74 -17.55
N ARG A 167 7.50 9.64 -16.25
CA ARG A 167 8.46 9.55 -15.15
C ARG A 167 8.76 8.10 -14.71
N GLY A 168 8.35 7.09 -15.50
CA GLY A 168 8.55 5.68 -15.18
C GLY A 168 7.68 5.18 -14.03
N GLY A 169 6.69 5.95 -13.61
CA GLY A 169 5.75 5.57 -12.56
C GLY A 169 4.66 4.63 -13.06
N ARG A 170 4.05 3.91 -12.13
CA ARG A 170 2.94 2.99 -12.36
C ARG A 170 1.74 3.38 -11.50
N ILE A 171 0.56 3.40 -12.11
CA ILE A 171 -0.71 3.48 -11.38
C ILE A 171 -1.02 2.08 -10.86
N VAL A 172 -0.98 1.89 -9.54
CA VAL A 172 -1.28 0.62 -8.88
C VAL A 172 -2.78 0.48 -8.67
N LYS A 173 -3.41 1.53 -8.10
CA LYS A 173 -4.85 1.54 -7.82
C LYS A 173 -5.47 2.90 -8.09
N ARG A 174 -6.76 2.88 -8.45
CA ARG A 174 -7.63 4.05 -8.47
C ARG A 174 -8.55 3.98 -7.26
N LEU A 175 -8.57 5.04 -6.45
CA LEU A 175 -9.21 5.08 -5.14
C LEU A 175 -10.19 6.28 -5.11
N GLY A 176 -11.32 6.13 -5.81
CA GLY A 176 -12.24 7.26 -6.02
C GLY A 176 -11.57 8.38 -6.80
N ASP A 177 -11.41 9.54 -6.19
CA ASP A 177 -10.73 10.72 -6.73
C ASP A 177 -9.20 10.68 -6.60
N GLY A 178 -8.67 9.73 -5.83
CA GLY A 178 -7.24 9.55 -5.61
C GLY A 178 -6.61 8.43 -6.42
N LEU A 179 -5.28 8.43 -6.47
CA LEU A 179 -4.48 7.38 -7.07
C LEU A 179 -3.40 6.88 -6.10
N MET A 180 -3.16 5.58 -6.12
CA MET A 180 -1.96 4.96 -5.57
C MET A 180 -0.98 4.71 -6.70
N LEU A 181 0.20 5.26 -6.58
CA LEU A 181 1.26 5.23 -7.57
C LEU A 181 2.54 4.65 -6.97
N THR A 182 3.36 4.04 -7.81
CA THR A 182 4.72 3.62 -7.44
C THR A 182 5.73 4.11 -8.45
N PHE A 183 6.93 4.37 -7.97
CA PHE A 183 8.06 4.80 -8.78
C PHE A 183 9.31 3.98 -8.43
N PRO A 184 10.12 3.63 -9.43
CA PRO A 184 11.36 2.88 -9.20
C PRO A 184 12.44 3.71 -8.50
N ALA A 185 12.38 5.04 -8.63
CA ALA A 185 13.31 5.99 -8.05
C ALA A 185 12.57 7.14 -7.36
N PRO A 186 13.02 7.57 -6.17
CA PRO A 186 12.37 8.65 -5.43
C PRO A 186 12.47 10.01 -6.16
N GLU A 187 13.50 10.25 -6.95
CA GLU A 187 13.64 11.44 -7.79
C GLU A 187 12.51 11.54 -8.82
N ALA A 188 12.18 10.43 -9.46
CA ALA A 188 11.09 10.36 -10.42
C ALA A 188 9.73 10.67 -9.77
N ALA A 189 9.52 10.16 -8.56
CA ALA A 189 8.31 10.43 -7.78
C ALA A 189 8.20 11.92 -7.42
N VAL A 190 9.29 12.53 -6.95
CA VAL A 190 9.33 13.96 -6.60
C VAL A 190 9.00 14.85 -7.81
N LEU A 191 9.62 14.58 -8.96
CA LEU A 191 9.34 15.35 -10.20
C LEU A 191 7.91 15.14 -10.67
N ALA A 192 7.42 13.91 -10.66
CA ALA A 192 6.04 13.62 -11.02
C ALA A 192 5.05 14.35 -10.10
N ALA A 193 5.30 14.35 -8.78
CA ALA A 193 4.43 15.03 -7.82
C ALA A 193 4.31 16.52 -8.06
N LEU A 194 5.44 17.20 -8.33
CA LEU A 194 5.43 18.63 -8.64
C LEU A 194 4.69 18.93 -9.95
N GLU A 195 4.93 18.14 -10.99
CA GLU A 195 4.25 18.27 -12.28
C GLU A 195 2.73 18.00 -12.15
N LEU A 196 2.34 16.99 -11.36
CA LEU A 196 0.93 16.67 -11.11
C LEU A 196 0.20 17.78 -10.37
N VAL A 197 0.80 18.36 -9.33
CA VAL A 197 0.21 19.45 -8.57
C VAL A 197 0.09 20.72 -9.43
N ASP A 198 1.07 20.99 -10.29
CA ASP A 198 1.03 22.11 -11.22
C ASP A 198 -0.07 21.93 -12.30
N ALA A 199 -0.21 20.72 -12.82
CA ALA A 199 -1.20 20.38 -13.84
C ALA A 199 -2.65 20.39 -13.32
N VAL A 200 -2.89 20.14 -12.04
CA VAL A 200 -4.22 19.99 -11.42
C VAL A 200 -4.51 21.14 -10.46
N GLN A 201 -5.06 22.23 -10.99
CA GLN A 201 -5.32 23.46 -10.24
C GLN A 201 -6.82 23.72 -9.99
N GLU A 202 -7.67 23.41 -10.95
CA GLU A 202 -9.11 23.71 -10.91
C GLU A 202 -9.94 22.51 -11.39
N PRO A 203 -11.17 22.34 -10.89
CA PRO A 203 -11.84 23.11 -9.85
C PRO A 203 -11.41 22.71 -8.42
N LEU A 204 -10.66 21.62 -8.25
CA LEU A 204 -10.12 21.13 -6.98
C LEU A 204 -8.63 20.94 -7.09
N ARG A 205 -7.92 21.27 -6.01
CA ARG A 205 -6.45 21.14 -5.96
C ARG A 205 -6.02 19.74 -5.53
N LEU A 206 -5.00 19.24 -6.21
CA LEU A 206 -4.39 17.97 -5.86
C LEU A 206 -3.51 18.11 -4.60
N ARG A 207 -3.63 17.17 -3.68
CA ARG A 207 -2.66 16.97 -2.58
C ARG A 207 -1.91 15.66 -2.80
N VAL A 208 -0.63 15.64 -2.44
CA VAL A 208 0.27 14.53 -2.71
C VAL A 208 1.09 14.18 -1.48
N GLY A 209 1.18 12.88 -1.18
CA GLY A 209 2.04 12.33 -0.14
C GLY A 209 2.99 11.29 -0.73
N ILE A 210 4.29 11.37 -0.37
CA ILE A 210 5.34 10.49 -0.87
C ILE A 210 6.08 9.86 0.31
N HIS A 211 6.28 8.54 0.23
CA HIS A 211 7.12 7.81 1.18
C HIS A 211 7.96 6.75 0.48
N LEU A 212 9.17 6.53 0.98
CA LEU A 212 10.11 5.50 0.55
C LEU A 212 10.23 4.46 1.65
N GLY A 213 10.14 3.18 1.29
CA GLY A 213 10.33 2.07 2.22
C GLY A 213 10.20 0.73 1.53
N ASP A 214 10.37 -0.34 2.30
CA ASP A 214 10.31 -1.70 1.77
C ASP A 214 8.87 -2.19 1.64
N ALA A 215 8.58 -2.87 0.54
CA ALA A 215 7.30 -3.50 0.27
C ALA A 215 7.44 -4.79 -0.52
N VAL A 216 6.44 -5.66 -0.39
CA VAL A 216 6.20 -6.74 -1.32
C VAL A 216 5.53 -6.15 -2.56
N VAL A 217 6.23 -6.18 -3.69
CA VAL A 217 5.71 -5.68 -4.97
C VAL A 217 5.32 -6.87 -5.82
N THR A 218 4.04 -6.95 -6.17
CA THR A 218 3.51 -7.95 -7.11
C THR A 218 3.20 -7.29 -8.45
N ARG A 219 2.75 -8.11 -9.42
CA ARG A 219 2.34 -7.60 -10.72
C ARG A 219 1.21 -6.56 -10.61
N ASP A 220 0.27 -6.78 -9.70
CA ASP A 220 -0.98 -6.03 -9.64
C ASP A 220 -1.14 -5.22 -8.34
N ASP A 221 -0.23 -5.39 -7.35
CA ASP A 221 -0.33 -4.72 -6.06
C ASP A 221 1.02 -4.41 -5.40
N VAL A 222 0.97 -3.59 -4.36
CA VAL A 222 2.08 -3.29 -3.46
C VAL A 222 1.59 -3.38 -2.04
N LEU A 223 2.24 -4.21 -1.23
CA LEU A 223 1.84 -4.50 0.14
C LEU A 223 2.98 -4.18 1.10
N GLY A 224 2.69 -3.42 2.14
CA GLY A 224 3.67 -3.07 3.17
C GLY A 224 3.28 -1.83 3.96
N HIS A 225 4.00 -1.60 5.06
CA HIS A 225 3.79 -0.44 5.92
C HIS A 225 3.98 0.89 5.16
N VAL A 226 4.88 0.92 4.17
CA VAL A 226 5.15 2.07 3.30
C VAL A 226 3.88 2.61 2.63
N VAL A 227 2.94 1.73 2.26
CA VAL A 227 1.66 2.10 1.62
C VAL A 227 0.80 2.92 2.59
N ASN A 228 0.66 2.42 3.83
CA ASN A 228 -0.13 3.10 4.87
C ASN A 228 0.48 4.46 5.23
N VAL A 229 1.81 4.52 5.36
CA VAL A 229 2.51 5.78 5.66
C VAL A 229 2.29 6.81 4.56
N ALA A 230 2.48 6.44 3.28
CA ALA A 230 2.27 7.34 2.14
C ALA A 230 0.83 7.87 2.08
N ALA A 231 -0.18 7.03 2.33
CA ALA A 231 -1.58 7.45 2.38
C ALA A 231 -1.81 8.48 3.50
N ARG A 232 -1.27 8.26 4.69
CA ARG A 232 -1.40 9.20 5.81
C ARG A 232 -0.67 10.52 5.57
N ILE A 233 0.47 10.50 4.88
CA ILE A 233 1.16 11.74 4.48
C ILE A 233 0.26 12.55 3.54
N THR A 234 -0.46 11.90 2.63
CA THR A 234 -1.38 12.58 1.71
C THR A 234 -2.56 13.22 2.46
N GLU A 235 -3.12 12.54 3.46
CA GLU A 235 -4.20 13.09 4.29
C GLU A 235 -3.76 14.36 5.06
N GLU A 236 -2.48 14.46 5.44
CA GLU A 236 -1.88 15.63 6.10
C GLU A 236 -1.61 16.80 5.15
N ALA A 237 -1.51 16.53 3.84
CA ALA A 237 -1.24 17.57 2.85
C ALA A 237 -2.49 18.42 2.56
N ALA A 238 -2.31 19.72 2.42
CA ALA A 238 -3.33 20.62 1.87
C ALA A 238 -3.34 20.56 0.33
N GLY A 239 -4.41 21.00 -0.28
CA GLY A 239 -4.50 21.13 -1.74
C GLY A 239 -3.42 22.04 -2.33
N GLY A 240 -2.79 21.58 -3.41
CA GLY A 240 -1.64 22.25 -4.01
C GLY A 240 -0.31 21.97 -3.31
N VAL A 241 -0.27 21.03 -2.36
CA VAL A 241 0.93 20.74 -1.57
C VAL A 241 1.42 19.32 -1.82
N VAL A 242 2.74 19.20 -2.02
CA VAL A 242 3.46 17.92 -1.98
C VAL A 242 4.14 17.79 -0.62
N LEU A 243 3.80 16.73 0.13
CA LEU A 243 4.51 16.33 1.33
C LEU A 243 5.30 15.03 1.09
N ALA A 244 6.49 14.95 1.64
CA ALA A 244 7.31 13.74 1.59
C ALA A 244 7.87 13.42 2.97
N SER A 245 8.17 12.15 3.23
CA SER A 245 8.96 11.77 4.39
C SER A 245 10.41 12.27 4.25
N VAL A 246 11.09 12.40 5.39
CA VAL A 246 12.53 12.77 5.40
C VAL A 246 13.34 11.73 4.64
N ASP A 247 12.96 10.45 4.67
CA ASP A 247 13.64 9.37 3.94
C ASP A 247 13.69 9.65 2.43
N VAL A 248 12.58 10.17 1.85
CA VAL A 248 12.54 10.59 0.44
C VAL A 248 13.52 11.74 0.19
N ARG A 249 13.52 12.76 1.05
CA ARG A 249 14.47 13.88 0.92
C ARG A 249 15.92 13.39 0.97
N GLU A 250 16.26 12.55 1.93
CA GLU A 250 17.62 12.04 2.12
C GLU A 250 18.09 11.17 0.95
N ALA A 251 17.17 10.45 0.30
CA ALA A 251 17.47 9.67 -0.88
C ALA A 251 17.75 10.50 -2.14
N VAL A 252 17.23 11.76 -2.23
CA VAL A 252 17.28 12.55 -3.46
C VAL A 252 18.14 13.83 -3.35
N VAL A 253 18.54 14.26 -2.15
CA VAL A 253 19.33 15.49 -1.97
C VAL A 253 20.81 15.24 -2.25
N PRO A 254 21.50 16.14 -3.05
CA PRO A 254 20.97 17.33 -3.71
C PRO A 254 20.22 17.04 -5.01
N MET A 255 19.08 17.71 -5.22
CA MET A 255 18.26 17.56 -6.44
C MET A 255 18.07 18.92 -7.10
N ALA A 256 18.60 19.09 -8.33
CA ALA A 256 18.48 20.33 -9.07
C ALA A 256 17.02 20.67 -9.38
N GLY A 257 16.65 21.95 -9.25
CA GLY A 257 15.29 22.41 -9.53
C GLY A 257 14.23 22.06 -8.46
N VAL A 258 14.64 21.44 -7.34
CA VAL A 258 13.75 21.06 -6.23
C VAL A 258 14.26 21.64 -4.91
N ARG A 259 13.34 22.20 -4.14
CA ARG A 259 13.59 22.69 -2.79
C ARG A 259 12.78 21.89 -1.78
N PHE A 260 13.44 21.40 -0.74
CA PHE A 260 12.80 20.77 0.40
C PHE A 260 12.70 21.76 1.55
N GLY A 261 11.49 21.94 2.06
CA GLY A 261 11.23 22.77 3.22
C GLY A 261 11.83 22.23 4.52
N ARG A 262 11.62 22.96 5.61
CA ARG A 262 12.05 22.50 6.95
C ARG A 262 11.30 21.26 7.36
N ALA A 263 12.00 20.26 7.88
CA ALA A 263 11.40 19.06 8.45
C ALA A 263 10.54 19.42 9.69
N ARG A 264 9.33 18.91 9.72
CA ARG A 264 8.39 19.05 10.84
C ARG A 264 8.02 17.68 11.35
N ARG A 265 8.16 17.46 12.66
CA ARG A 265 7.68 16.23 13.29
C ARG A 265 6.16 16.24 13.33
N THR A 266 5.55 15.23 12.73
CA THR A 266 4.10 15.12 12.54
C THR A 266 3.62 13.80 13.13
N ARG A 267 2.48 13.82 13.78
CA ARG A 267 1.77 12.61 14.23
C ARG A 267 0.74 12.24 13.17
N LEU A 268 0.98 11.13 12.50
CA LEU A 268 0.05 10.54 11.56
C LEU A 268 -0.79 9.49 12.28
N LYS A 269 -2.09 9.38 11.94
CA LYS A 269 -3.00 8.42 12.58
C LYS A 269 -2.51 6.98 12.32
N GLY A 270 -2.27 6.20 13.38
CA GLY A 270 -1.82 4.80 13.26
C GLY A 270 -0.39 4.60 12.73
N VAL A 271 0.43 5.64 12.75
CA VAL A 271 1.84 5.60 12.35
C VAL A 271 2.69 6.21 13.45
N GLU A 272 3.88 5.69 13.69
CA GLU A 272 4.86 6.31 14.59
C GLU A 272 5.15 7.76 14.15
N PRO A 273 5.31 8.71 15.13
CA PRO A 273 5.59 10.09 14.81
C PRO A 273 6.83 10.25 13.95
N MET A 274 6.69 10.79 12.76
CA MET A 274 7.76 10.93 11.77
C MET A 274 7.96 12.38 11.33
N SER A 275 9.08 12.65 10.66
CA SER A 275 9.36 13.98 10.11
C SER A 275 8.96 14.06 8.65
N LEU A 276 8.16 15.08 8.32
CA LEU A 276 7.72 15.39 6.97
C LEU A 276 8.36 16.67 6.47
N VAL A 277 8.54 16.76 5.16
CA VAL A 277 9.04 17.95 4.45
C VAL A 277 8.08 18.33 3.32
N ARG A 278 7.90 19.62 3.12
CA ARG A 278 7.24 20.13 1.93
C ARG A 278 8.21 20.12 0.76
N VAL A 279 7.74 19.74 -0.41
CA VAL A 279 8.50 19.69 -1.65
C VAL A 279 7.99 20.81 -2.57
N GLU A 280 8.88 21.62 -3.11
CA GLU A 280 8.54 22.77 -3.95
C GLU A 280 9.55 22.90 -5.10
N PRO A 281 9.16 23.50 -6.23
CA PRO A 281 10.14 23.90 -7.23
C PRO A 281 11.16 24.87 -6.62
N ALA A 282 12.43 24.75 -6.97
CA ALA A 282 13.41 25.78 -6.68
C ALA A 282 13.17 26.98 -7.63
N THR A 283 12.93 28.12 -7.08
CA THR A 283 12.83 29.40 -7.83
C THR A 283 14.20 29.84 -8.32
#